data_194a1b4a516c9600457b8b15d33eabf9
#
_entry.id   194a1b4a516c9600457b8b15d33eabf9
#
_cell.length_a   1.000
_cell.length_b   1.000
_cell.length_c   1.000
_cell.angle_alpha   90.00
_cell.angle_beta   90.00
_cell.angle_gamma   90.00
#
_symmetry.space_group_name_H-M   'P 1'
#
loop_
_entity.id
_entity.type
_entity.pdbx_description
1 polymer ?
#
loop_
_entity_poly.entity_id
_entity_poly.type
_entity_poly.pdbx_seq_one_letter_code
_entity_poly.pdbx_strand_id
1 'polypeptide(L)'
;MNYFNDTLIIDDQVEEAYELSELFAQGGSYPIILKPEHVSAKLAIVPKLVCCDINLSGTEDDQNFKIIAGLLKRIYTENKKGIYIFIAWTSHKDKLKALKEFIQADAEIYQPLDFIAIGKEDYKNNPQKLERKINSIFKNMLGLKACLMWNSIIREANNETFINLSNLAKDTHIDLLTLLGGLACANLGKNRRKDETVAITKPLSYILRDNI
;
A
#
# COMPACT_ATOMS: atom_id res chain seq x y z
N MET A 1 -12.84 9.89 -1.08
CA MET A 1 -12.68 8.66 -0.28
C MET A 1 -11.21 8.26 -0.27
N ASN A 2 -10.43 8.63 0.77
CA ASN A 2 -8.96 8.45 0.80
C ASN A 2 -8.51 7.04 1.22
N TYR A 3 -9.16 5.98 0.70
CA TYR A 3 -8.88 4.62 1.17
C TYR A 3 -7.63 3.98 0.55
N PHE A 4 -7.02 4.57 -0.50
CA PHE A 4 -6.00 3.93 -1.33
C PHE A 4 -4.74 4.76 -1.53
N ASN A 5 -4.25 5.39 -0.46
CA ASN A 5 -2.99 6.16 -0.55
C ASN A 5 -1.77 5.30 -0.92
N ASP A 6 -1.90 3.97 -0.84
CA ASP A 6 -0.81 3.03 -1.09
C ASP A 6 -1.18 2.11 -2.28
N THR A 7 -1.42 2.72 -3.46
CA THR A 7 -1.73 1.99 -4.71
C THR A 7 -0.49 1.91 -5.59
N LEU A 8 -0.22 0.73 -6.10
CA LEU A 8 0.82 0.47 -7.09
C LEU A 8 0.17 -0.03 -8.38
N ILE A 9 0.50 0.60 -9.50
CA ILE A 9 0.09 0.15 -10.84
C ILE A 9 1.34 -0.35 -11.55
N ILE A 10 1.29 -1.56 -12.09
CA ILE A 10 2.38 -2.21 -12.82
C ILE A 10 1.89 -2.53 -14.23
N ASP A 11 2.50 -1.89 -15.19
CA ASP A 11 2.17 -2.07 -16.61
C ASP A 11 3.44 -1.85 -17.44
N ASP A 12 3.68 -2.63 -18.46
CA ASP A 12 4.79 -2.43 -19.40
C ASP A 12 4.50 -1.26 -20.36
N GLN A 13 3.21 -0.96 -20.57
CA GLN A 13 2.71 0.19 -21.31
C GLN A 13 2.15 1.24 -20.34
N VAL A 14 3.03 2.07 -19.80
CA VAL A 14 2.68 3.06 -18.76
C VAL A 14 1.55 4.00 -19.20
N GLU A 15 1.45 4.28 -20.50
CA GLU A 15 0.40 5.12 -21.08
C GLU A 15 -1.00 4.55 -20.81
N GLU A 16 -1.16 3.23 -20.84
CA GLU A 16 -2.44 2.57 -20.55
C GLU A 16 -2.80 2.59 -19.05
N ALA A 17 -1.80 2.71 -18.21
CA ALA A 17 -1.99 2.83 -16.76
C ALA A 17 -2.48 4.22 -16.33
N TYR A 18 -2.32 5.25 -17.16
CA TYR A 18 -2.71 6.62 -16.80
C TYR A 18 -4.21 6.79 -16.57
N GLU A 19 -5.06 6.18 -17.38
CA GLU A 19 -6.53 6.25 -17.19
C GLU A 19 -6.93 5.72 -15.81
N LEU A 20 -6.33 4.61 -15.40
CA LEU A 20 -6.56 4.03 -14.08
C LEU A 20 -5.98 4.92 -12.96
N SER A 21 -4.82 5.51 -13.20
CA SER A 21 -4.17 6.44 -12.26
C SER A 21 -5.00 7.70 -12.04
N GLU A 22 -5.52 8.31 -13.10
CA GLU A 22 -6.40 9.50 -13.01
C GLU A 22 -7.64 9.20 -12.18
N LEU A 23 -8.25 8.02 -12.37
CA LEU A 23 -9.40 7.62 -11.59
C LEU A 23 -9.09 7.54 -10.08
N PHE A 24 -7.95 6.95 -9.73
CA PHE A 24 -7.52 6.90 -8.33
C PHE A 24 -7.20 8.29 -7.79
N ALA A 25 -6.60 9.16 -8.61
CA ALA A 25 -6.30 10.54 -8.24
C ALA A 25 -7.57 11.36 -7.97
N GLN A 26 -8.63 11.21 -8.79
CA GLN A 26 -9.94 11.82 -8.55
C GLN A 26 -10.57 11.33 -7.23
N GLY A 27 -10.31 10.08 -6.85
CA GLY A 27 -10.70 9.51 -5.55
C GLY A 27 -9.80 9.95 -4.37
N GLY A 28 -8.82 10.83 -4.60
CA GLY A 28 -7.88 11.31 -3.57
C GLY A 28 -6.74 10.34 -3.27
N SER A 29 -6.47 9.37 -4.15
CA SER A 29 -5.32 8.47 -4.09
C SER A 29 -4.30 8.87 -5.15
N TYR A 30 -3.02 8.74 -4.83
CA TYR A 30 -1.93 9.03 -5.77
C TYR A 30 -1.14 7.75 -6.03
N PRO A 31 -1.54 6.95 -7.03
CA PRO A 31 -0.88 5.69 -7.32
C PRO A 31 0.54 5.92 -7.84
N ILE A 32 1.42 4.99 -7.49
CA ILE A 32 2.73 4.88 -8.11
C ILE A 32 2.58 4.00 -9.35
N ILE A 33 3.01 4.48 -10.51
CA ILE A 33 3.04 3.69 -11.75
C ILE A 33 4.49 3.24 -11.99
N LEU A 34 4.70 1.96 -12.15
CA LEU A 34 6.01 1.37 -12.44
C LEU A 34 5.93 0.37 -13.58
N LYS A 35 6.99 0.33 -14.38
CA LYS A 35 7.24 -0.81 -15.26
C LYS A 35 7.72 -2.01 -14.43
N PRO A 36 7.52 -3.26 -14.91
CA PRO A 36 7.92 -4.46 -14.17
C PRO A 36 9.38 -4.46 -13.72
N GLU A 37 10.30 -3.99 -14.57
CA GLU A 37 11.73 -3.91 -14.29
C GLU A 37 12.10 -2.89 -13.21
N HIS A 38 11.26 -1.89 -12.97
CA HIS A 38 11.47 -0.85 -11.97
C HIS A 38 10.92 -1.23 -10.59
N VAL A 39 10.17 -2.33 -10.46
CA VAL A 39 9.67 -2.80 -9.17
C VAL A 39 10.80 -3.35 -8.32
N SER A 40 11.05 -2.73 -7.20
CA SER A 40 12.14 -3.03 -6.28
C SER A 40 11.63 -3.43 -4.90
N ALA A 41 12.36 -4.31 -4.20
CA ALA A 41 12.13 -4.60 -2.78
C ALA A 41 12.35 -3.37 -1.87
N LYS A 42 12.96 -2.30 -2.39
CA LYS A 42 13.20 -1.04 -1.67
C LYS A 42 12.06 -0.03 -1.79
N LEU A 43 10.87 -0.43 -2.31
CA LEU A 43 9.71 0.46 -2.28
C LEU A 43 9.51 1.00 -0.86
N ALA A 44 9.36 2.32 -0.75
CA ALA A 44 9.15 2.97 0.56
C ALA A 44 7.78 2.65 1.17
N ILE A 45 6.84 2.20 0.35
CA ILE A 45 5.47 1.83 0.77
C ILE A 45 5.25 0.33 0.71
N VAL A 46 4.29 -0.16 1.50
CA VAL A 46 3.67 -1.49 1.33
C VAL A 46 2.33 -1.26 0.64
N PRO A 47 2.21 -1.54 -0.67
CA PRO A 47 0.97 -1.29 -1.39
C PRO A 47 -0.19 -2.09 -0.80
N LYS A 48 -1.35 -1.46 -0.66
CA LYS A 48 -2.61 -2.12 -0.27
C LYS A 48 -3.44 -2.51 -1.48
N LEU A 49 -3.14 -1.91 -2.60
CA LEU A 49 -3.73 -2.21 -3.88
C LEU A 49 -2.62 -2.36 -4.91
N VAL A 50 -2.55 -3.50 -5.56
CA VAL A 50 -1.65 -3.77 -6.68
C VAL A 50 -2.50 -3.98 -7.91
N CYS A 51 -2.46 -3.04 -8.83
CA CYS A 51 -3.06 -3.16 -10.15
C CYS A 51 -1.96 -3.60 -11.13
N CYS A 52 -2.14 -4.72 -11.80
CA CYS A 52 -1.11 -5.27 -12.67
C CYS A 52 -1.71 -5.75 -13.98
N ASP A 53 -1.07 -5.42 -15.11
CA ASP A 53 -1.39 -6.13 -16.34
C ASP A 53 -0.93 -7.60 -16.24
N ILE A 54 -1.73 -8.51 -16.76
CA ILE A 54 -1.38 -9.93 -16.81
C ILE A 54 -0.40 -10.20 -17.96
N ASN A 55 -0.41 -9.39 -19.00
CA ASN A 55 0.41 -9.57 -20.21
C ASN A 55 1.60 -8.59 -20.25
N LEU A 56 2.51 -8.70 -19.28
CA LEU A 56 3.63 -7.77 -19.10
C LEU A 56 4.76 -7.89 -20.13
N SER A 57 4.81 -8.93 -20.94
CA SER A 57 5.94 -9.19 -21.84
C SER A 57 5.54 -9.61 -23.25
N GLY A 58 4.24 -9.72 -23.53
CA GLY A 58 3.74 -10.23 -24.80
C GLY A 58 4.10 -11.71 -25.10
N THR A 59 4.64 -12.43 -24.08
CA THR A 59 5.09 -13.82 -24.17
C THR A 59 3.99 -14.80 -23.73
N GLU A 60 4.34 -16.08 -23.60
CA GLU A 60 3.45 -17.12 -23.09
C GLU A 60 2.96 -16.85 -21.68
N ASP A 61 1.78 -17.33 -21.34
CA ASP A 61 1.10 -17.08 -20.04
C ASP A 61 1.96 -17.49 -18.85
N ASP A 62 2.59 -18.65 -18.90
CA ASP A 62 3.45 -19.16 -17.82
C ASP A 62 4.61 -18.21 -17.50
N GLN A 63 5.16 -17.55 -18.51
CA GLN A 63 6.23 -16.58 -18.31
C GLN A 63 5.71 -15.30 -17.67
N ASN A 64 4.56 -14.80 -18.10
CA ASN A 64 3.91 -13.66 -17.48
C ASN A 64 3.55 -13.94 -16.03
N PHE A 65 3.03 -15.13 -15.71
CA PHE A 65 2.70 -15.52 -14.32
C PHE A 65 3.94 -15.59 -13.43
N LYS A 66 5.07 -16.10 -13.94
CA LYS A 66 6.36 -16.10 -13.23
C LYS A 66 6.87 -14.67 -12.98
N ILE A 67 6.70 -13.77 -13.96
CA ILE A 67 7.06 -12.35 -13.78
C ILE A 67 6.22 -11.75 -12.66
N ILE A 68 4.89 -11.89 -12.69
CA ILE A 68 3.99 -11.36 -11.68
C ILE A 68 4.29 -11.94 -10.29
N ALA A 69 4.49 -13.25 -10.19
CA ALA A 69 4.90 -13.92 -8.96
C ALA A 69 6.21 -13.33 -8.40
N GLY A 70 7.21 -13.15 -9.26
CA GLY A 70 8.48 -12.51 -8.89
C GLY A 70 8.34 -11.06 -8.45
N LEU A 71 7.40 -10.30 -9.04
CA LEU A 71 7.06 -8.93 -8.62
C LEU A 71 6.45 -8.94 -7.21
N LEU A 72 5.47 -9.80 -6.95
CA LEU A 72 4.84 -9.92 -5.64
C LEU A 72 5.83 -10.32 -4.54
N LYS A 73 6.76 -11.26 -4.81
CA LYS A 73 7.85 -11.63 -3.89
C LYS A 73 8.78 -10.45 -3.59
N ARG A 74 9.04 -9.57 -4.56
CA ARG A 74 9.84 -8.36 -4.35
C ARG A 74 9.12 -7.28 -3.55
N ILE A 75 7.82 -7.10 -3.78
CA ILE A 75 7.00 -6.11 -3.09
C ILE A 75 6.76 -6.52 -1.64
N TYR A 76 6.37 -7.78 -1.42
CA TYR A 76 5.99 -8.31 -0.11
C TYR A 76 7.04 -9.30 0.38
N THR A 77 8.00 -8.79 1.14
CA THR A 77 9.04 -9.58 1.81
C THR A 77 8.62 -9.96 3.22
N GLU A 78 9.38 -10.83 3.90
CA GLU A 78 9.13 -11.18 5.31
C GLU A 78 8.98 -9.95 6.23
N ASN A 79 9.73 -8.90 5.96
CA ASN A 79 9.72 -7.65 6.73
C ASN A 79 8.71 -6.63 6.22
N LYS A 80 8.00 -6.91 5.12
CA LYS A 80 7.03 -6.02 4.48
C LYS A 80 5.75 -6.80 4.16
N LYS A 81 5.05 -7.24 5.19
CA LYS A 81 3.74 -7.88 5.05
C LYS A 81 2.63 -6.86 5.26
N GLY A 82 1.54 -7.04 4.56
CA GLY A 82 0.37 -6.18 4.70
C GLY A 82 -0.82 -6.73 3.93
N ILE A 83 -2.02 -6.42 4.37
CA ILE A 83 -3.24 -6.78 3.65
C ILE A 83 -3.26 -6.03 2.33
N TYR A 84 -3.38 -6.76 1.21
CA TYR A 84 -3.51 -6.16 -0.12
C TYR A 84 -4.50 -6.89 -1.01
N ILE A 85 -4.98 -6.20 -2.02
CA ILE A 85 -5.80 -6.73 -3.10
C ILE A 85 -4.99 -6.70 -4.39
N PHE A 86 -5.11 -7.77 -5.16
CA PHE A 86 -4.57 -7.83 -6.51
C PHE A 86 -5.67 -7.55 -7.54
N ILE A 87 -5.49 -6.52 -8.35
CA ILE A 87 -6.37 -6.21 -9.48
C ILE A 87 -5.61 -6.52 -10.78
N ALA A 88 -6.12 -7.46 -11.53
CA ALA A 88 -5.70 -7.66 -12.91
C ALA A 88 -6.35 -6.59 -13.79
N TRP A 89 -5.59 -5.59 -14.18
CA TRP A 89 -5.96 -4.56 -15.16
C TRP A 89 -5.53 -5.03 -16.55
N THR A 90 -6.38 -5.76 -17.24
CA THR A 90 -5.95 -6.52 -18.41
C THR A 90 -7.04 -6.69 -19.46
N SER A 91 -6.65 -6.89 -20.71
CA SER A 91 -7.55 -7.35 -21.78
C SER A 91 -7.84 -8.85 -21.72
N HIS A 92 -7.11 -9.61 -20.89
CA HIS A 92 -7.19 -11.08 -20.78
C HIS A 92 -7.78 -11.54 -19.44
N LYS A 93 -9.04 -11.18 -19.16
CA LYS A 93 -9.72 -11.53 -17.89
C LYS A 93 -9.89 -13.03 -17.66
N ASP A 94 -9.98 -13.79 -18.71
CA ASP A 94 -10.05 -15.26 -18.74
C ASP A 94 -8.84 -15.92 -18.06
N LYS A 95 -7.68 -15.28 -18.11
CA LYS A 95 -6.43 -15.78 -17.51
C LYS A 95 -6.36 -15.57 -15.99
N LEU A 96 -7.23 -14.76 -15.40
CA LEU A 96 -7.18 -14.47 -13.95
C LEU A 96 -7.26 -15.73 -13.10
N LYS A 97 -8.09 -16.70 -13.47
CA LYS A 97 -8.25 -17.94 -12.72
C LYS A 97 -6.93 -18.72 -12.67
N ALA A 98 -6.29 -18.89 -13.82
CA ALA A 98 -5.01 -19.61 -13.92
C ALA A 98 -3.89 -18.85 -13.16
N LEU A 99 -3.83 -17.53 -13.28
CA LEU A 99 -2.89 -16.71 -12.50
C LEU A 99 -3.11 -16.87 -11.00
N LYS A 100 -4.36 -16.84 -10.53
CA LYS A 100 -4.70 -17.04 -9.12
C LYS A 100 -4.22 -18.40 -8.61
N GLU A 101 -4.50 -19.47 -9.34
CA GLU A 101 -4.06 -20.83 -9.00
C GLU A 101 -2.52 -20.90 -8.97
N PHE A 102 -1.84 -20.28 -9.94
CA PHE A 102 -0.39 -20.22 -9.99
C PHE A 102 0.21 -19.51 -8.76
N ILE A 103 -0.32 -18.34 -8.39
CA ILE A 103 0.15 -17.58 -7.23
C ILE A 103 -0.17 -18.34 -5.93
N GLN A 104 -1.35 -18.94 -5.80
CA GLN A 104 -1.75 -19.69 -4.61
C GLN A 104 -0.92 -20.95 -4.39
N ALA A 105 -0.39 -21.57 -5.44
CA ALA A 105 0.48 -22.74 -5.34
C ALA A 105 1.89 -22.40 -4.83
N ASP A 106 2.31 -21.14 -4.88
CA ASP A 106 3.64 -20.71 -4.46
C ASP A 106 3.62 -20.21 -3.00
N ALA A 107 4.11 -21.05 -2.09
CA ALA A 107 4.14 -20.77 -0.65
C ALA A 107 5.05 -19.57 -0.26
N GLU A 108 5.96 -19.14 -1.14
CA GLU A 108 6.84 -17.99 -0.88
C GLU A 108 6.16 -16.65 -1.17
N ILE A 109 5.03 -16.66 -1.87
CA ILE A 109 4.28 -15.45 -2.17
C ILE A 109 3.35 -15.12 -1.00
N TYR A 110 3.48 -13.91 -0.47
CA TYR A 110 2.48 -13.39 0.46
C TYR A 110 1.16 -13.19 -0.28
N GLN A 111 0.12 -13.96 0.12
CA GLN A 111 -1.12 -14.06 -0.62
C GLN A 111 -1.95 -12.78 -0.54
N PRO A 112 -2.53 -12.28 -1.64
CA PRO A 112 -3.50 -11.21 -1.59
C PRO A 112 -4.79 -11.65 -0.90
N LEU A 113 -5.48 -10.70 -0.29
CA LEU A 113 -6.79 -10.95 0.31
C LEU A 113 -7.82 -11.36 -0.75
N ASP A 114 -7.72 -10.78 -1.94
CA ASP A 114 -8.58 -11.12 -3.08
C ASP A 114 -7.91 -10.82 -4.42
N PHE A 115 -8.43 -11.48 -5.46
CA PHE A 115 -8.05 -11.29 -6.85
C PHE A 115 -9.25 -10.80 -7.66
N ILE A 116 -9.09 -9.69 -8.36
CA ILE A 116 -10.16 -9.04 -9.12
C ILE A 116 -9.69 -8.79 -10.54
N ALA A 117 -10.53 -9.07 -11.54
CA ALA A 117 -10.26 -8.70 -12.92
C ALA A 117 -11.04 -7.45 -13.33
N ILE A 118 -10.36 -6.50 -13.92
CA ILE A 118 -10.93 -5.33 -14.60
C ILE A 118 -10.39 -5.33 -16.03
N GLY A 119 -11.29 -5.52 -16.99
CA GLY A 119 -10.91 -5.56 -18.41
C GLY A 119 -10.67 -4.17 -18.96
N LYS A 120 -9.49 -3.93 -19.55
CA LYS A 120 -9.15 -2.65 -20.17
C LYS A 120 -10.21 -2.21 -21.20
N GLU A 121 -10.61 -3.10 -22.08
CA GLU A 121 -11.58 -2.81 -23.15
C GLU A 121 -12.98 -2.46 -22.64
N ASP A 122 -13.41 -2.98 -21.46
CA ASP A 122 -14.73 -2.69 -20.92
C ASP A 122 -14.86 -1.24 -20.45
N TYR A 123 -13.77 -0.57 -20.17
CA TYR A 123 -13.71 0.72 -19.52
C TYR A 123 -12.93 1.77 -20.31
N LYS A 124 -12.26 1.37 -21.40
CA LYS A 124 -11.59 2.27 -22.31
C LYS A 124 -12.56 3.38 -22.74
N ASN A 125 -12.15 4.62 -22.58
CA ASN A 125 -12.97 5.81 -22.86
C ASN A 125 -14.25 5.96 -21.99
N ASN A 126 -14.39 5.23 -20.89
CA ASN A 126 -15.52 5.36 -19.97
C ASN A 126 -15.09 5.38 -18.50
N PRO A 127 -14.43 6.44 -18.03
CA PRO A 127 -13.93 6.55 -16.66
C PRO A 127 -15.02 6.43 -15.61
N GLN A 128 -16.24 6.93 -15.88
CA GLN A 128 -17.36 6.82 -14.94
C GLN A 128 -17.81 5.38 -14.73
N LYS A 129 -17.75 4.54 -15.76
CA LYS A 129 -18.08 3.11 -15.63
C LYS A 129 -17.00 2.40 -14.82
N LEU A 130 -15.73 2.73 -15.03
CA LEU A 130 -14.59 2.20 -14.26
C LEU A 130 -14.72 2.60 -12.79
N GLU A 131 -15.00 3.87 -12.50
CA GLU A 131 -15.23 4.38 -11.15
C GLU A 131 -16.33 3.60 -10.43
N ARG A 132 -17.49 3.41 -11.05
CA ARG A 132 -18.60 2.63 -10.49
C ARG A 132 -18.19 1.20 -10.20
N LYS A 133 -17.40 0.56 -11.09
CA LYS A 133 -16.91 -0.80 -10.91
C LYS A 133 -15.97 -0.88 -9.70
N ILE A 134 -15.00 0.00 -9.60
CA ILE A 134 -14.05 0.06 -8.48
C ILE A 134 -14.82 0.31 -7.17
N ASN A 135 -15.70 1.29 -7.14
CA ASN A 135 -16.53 1.57 -5.96
C ASN A 135 -17.41 0.39 -5.56
N SER A 136 -17.96 -0.36 -6.53
CA SER A 136 -18.76 -1.57 -6.26
C SER A 136 -17.93 -2.68 -5.62
N ILE A 137 -16.70 -2.90 -6.10
CA ILE A 137 -15.77 -3.87 -5.53
C ILE A 137 -15.54 -3.57 -4.04
N PHE A 138 -15.18 -2.34 -3.74
CA PHE A 138 -14.89 -1.93 -2.35
C PHE A 138 -16.12 -1.87 -1.45
N LYS A 139 -17.30 -1.56 -2.02
CA LYS A 139 -18.55 -1.57 -1.26
C LYS A 139 -18.89 -2.96 -0.73
N ASN A 140 -18.52 -4.01 -1.45
CA ASN A 140 -18.79 -5.40 -1.06
C ASN A 140 -17.72 -5.97 -0.11
N MET A 141 -16.62 -5.24 0.15
CA MET A 141 -15.51 -5.69 1.01
C MET A 141 -15.51 -4.91 2.33
N LEU A 142 -16.59 -5.02 3.10
CA LEU A 142 -16.77 -4.26 4.36
C LEU A 142 -15.62 -4.44 5.35
N GLY A 143 -15.09 -5.65 5.50
CA GLY A 143 -13.95 -5.93 6.39
C GLY A 143 -12.68 -5.21 5.93
N LEU A 144 -12.38 -5.20 4.63
CA LEU A 144 -11.25 -4.46 4.10
C LEU A 144 -11.45 -2.96 4.27
N LYS A 145 -12.65 -2.45 3.98
CA LYS A 145 -12.98 -1.05 4.17
C LYS A 145 -12.74 -0.63 5.62
N ALA A 146 -13.16 -1.44 6.60
CA ALA A 146 -12.91 -1.20 8.01
C ALA A 146 -11.40 -1.15 8.33
N CYS A 147 -10.61 -2.10 7.81
CA CYS A 147 -9.15 -2.11 7.99
C CYS A 147 -8.47 -0.87 7.38
N LEU A 148 -8.91 -0.43 6.19
CA LEU A 148 -8.36 0.74 5.53
C LEU A 148 -8.74 2.04 6.28
N MET A 149 -9.97 2.14 6.76
CA MET A 149 -10.41 3.26 7.61
C MET A 149 -9.62 3.30 8.91
N TRP A 150 -9.43 2.17 9.57
CA TRP A 150 -8.61 2.07 10.78
C TRP A 150 -7.20 2.59 10.56
N ASN A 151 -6.54 2.17 9.48
CA ASN A 151 -5.22 2.67 9.11
C ASN A 151 -5.20 4.19 8.85
N SER A 152 -6.26 4.74 8.24
CA SER A 152 -6.37 6.19 8.04
C SER A 152 -6.48 6.94 9.37
N ILE A 153 -7.31 6.45 10.28
CA ILE A 153 -7.47 7.02 11.63
C ILE A 153 -6.15 7.00 12.40
N ILE A 154 -5.41 5.87 12.37
CA ILE A 154 -4.09 5.79 13.00
C ILE A 154 -3.12 6.81 12.39
N ARG A 155 -3.13 6.97 11.07
CA ARG A 155 -2.25 7.93 10.38
C ARG A 155 -2.57 9.37 10.76
N GLU A 156 -3.86 9.72 10.86
CA GLU A 156 -4.32 11.04 11.30
C GLU A 156 -3.91 11.30 12.76
N ALA A 157 -4.17 10.37 13.65
CA ALA A 157 -3.77 10.48 15.06
C ALA A 157 -2.25 10.62 15.24
N ASN A 158 -1.46 9.91 14.42
CA ASN A 158 -0.01 10.06 14.40
C ASN A 158 0.40 11.48 13.98
N ASN A 159 -0.20 12.01 12.90
CA ASN A 159 0.10 13.35 12.42
C ASN A 159 -0.28 14.42 13.45
N GLU A 160 -1.46 14.33 14.06
CA GLU A 160 -1.86 15.24 15.15
C GLU A 160 -0.89 15.18 16.32
N THR A 161 -0.48 13.99 16.73
CA THR A 161 0.51 13.83 17.81
C THR A 161 1.82 14.52 17.47
N PHE A 162 2.34 14.35 16.23
CA PHE A 162 3.56 15.05 15.82
C PHE A 162 3.40 16.55 15.76
N ILE A 163 2.25 17.06 15.29
CA ILE A 163 1.94 18.50 15.29
C ILE A 163 1.93 19.03 16.72
N ASN A 164 1.26 18.35 17.64
CA ASN A 164 1.17 18.74 19.05
C ASN A 164 2.54 18.74 19.74
N LEU A 165 3.38 17.71 19.49
CA LEU A 165 4.75 17.65 20.00
C LEU A 165 5.61 18.78 19.42
N SER A 166 5.47 19.08 18.12
CA SER A 166 6.18 20.18 17.49
C SER A 166 5.78 21.53 18.05
N ASN A 167 4.50 21.76 18.33
CA ASN A 167 4.00 22.99 18.94
C ASN A 167 4.51 23.10 20.39
N LEU A 168 4.45 22.03 21.17
CA LEU A 168 4.98 22.00 22.53
C LEU A 168 6.48 22.33 22.55
N ALA A 169 7.25 21.78 21.62
CA ALA A 169 8.68 22.07 21.48
C ALA A 169 8.92 23.57 21.24
N LYS A 170 8.13 24.20 20.36
CA LYS A 170 8.19 25.64 20.08
C LYS A 170 7.80 26.48 21.30
N ASP A 171 6.70 26.16 21.96
CA ASP A 171 6.17 26.91 23.10
C ASP A 171 7.11 26.83 24.30
N THR A 172 7.81 25.71 24.47
CA THR A 172 8.78 25.52 25.56
C THR A 172 10.20 25.95 25.19
N HIS A 173 10.44 26.40 23.96
CA HIS A 173 11.78 26.73 23.42
C HIS A 173 12.80 25.57 23.51
N ILE A 174 12.29 24.31 23.51
CA ILE A 174 13.09 23.10 23.50
C ILE A 174 13.07 22.56 22.07
N ASP A 175 14.21 22.12 21.52
CA ASP A 175 14.19 21.47 20.22
C ASP A 175 13.42 20.14 20.27
N LEU A 176 12.78 19.79 19.17
CA LEU A 176 11.92 18.61 19.09
C LEU A 176 12.66 17.30 19.42
N LEU A 177 13.93 17.18 19.03
CA LEU A 177 14.74 15.99 19.30
C LEU A 177 14.99 15.84 20.81
N THR A 178 15.30 16.94 21.48
CA THR A 178 15.47 16.97 22.96
C THR A 178 14.17 16.61 23.67
N LEU A 179 13.02 17.15 23.20
CA LEU A 179 11.71 16.79 23.76
C LEU A 179 11.41 15.29 23.59
N LEU A 180 11.61 14.74 22.39
CA LEU A 180 11.41 13.32 22.09
C LEU A 180 12.37 12.44 22.90
N GLY A 181 13.63 12.84 23.05
CA GLY A 181 14.61 12.17 23.89
C GLY A 181 14.21 12.14 25.36
N GLY A 182 13.66 13.24 25.87
CA GLY A 182 13.11 13.33 27.24
C GLY A 182 11.95 12.38 27.46
N LEU A 183 10.97 12.35 26.52
CA LEU A 183 9.85 11.42 26.56
C LEU A 183 10.31 9.95 26.49
N ALA A 184 11.29 9.65 25.64
CA ALA A 184 11.88 8.32 25.55
C ALA A 184 12.54 7.89 26.87
N CYS A 185 13.30 8.78 27.48
CA CYS A 185 13.94 8.53 28.78
C CYS A 185 12.92 8.36 29.92
N ALA A 186 11.84 9.13 29.92
CA ALA A 186 10.77 9.02 30.90
C ALA A 186 10.07 7.65 30.83
N ASN A 187 9.82 7.15 29.64
CA ASN A 187 9.15 5.85 29.46
C ASN A 187 10.04 4.62 29.62
N LEU A 188 11.32 4.71 29.24
CA LEU A 188 12.23 3.55 29.22
C LEU A 188 13.09 3.44 30.48
N GLY A 189 13.11 4.46 31.33
CA GLY A 189 14.02 4.56 32.46
C GLY A 189 15.47 4.87 32.03
N LYS A 190 16.27 5.40 32.97
CA LYS A 190 17.60 5.96 32.70
C LYS A 190 18.67 5.00 32.12
N ASN A 191 18.42 3.69 32.03
CA ASN A 191 19.48 2.70 31.80
C ASN A 191 19.52 2.03 30.41
N ARG A 192 18.78 2.51 29.39
CA ARG A 192 18.78 1.84 28.08
C ARG A 192 19.09 2.79 26.92
N ARG A 193 20.29 3.37 26.93
CA ARG A 193 20.85 4.10 25.77
C ARG A 193 21.66 3.15 24.87
N LYS A 194 21.05 2.18 24.18
CA LYS A 194 21.81 1.38 23.19
C LYS A 194 21.45 1.65 21.74
N ASP A 195 20.32 2.29 21.49
CA ASP A 195 19.92 2.67 20.14
C ASP A 195 18.96 3.87 20.25
N GLU A 196 19.44 5.06 19.90
CA GLU A 196 18.68 6.30 20.05
C GLU A 196 17.40 6.31 19.20
N THR A 197 17.44 5.69 18.01
CA THR A 197 16.29 5.61 17.10
C THR A 197 15.20 4.71 17.69
N VAL A 198 15.56 3.55 18.24
CA VAL A 198 14.63 2.62 18.90
C VAL A 198 14.13 3.21 20.21
N ALA A 199 15.00 3.95 20.92
CA ALA A 199 14.64 4.62 22.18
C ALA A 199 13.58 5.73 21.98
N ILE A 200 13.55 6.37 20.82
CA ILE A 200 12.56 7.40 20.46
C ILE A 200 11.27 6.77 19.89
N THR A 201 11.39 5.81 18.97
CA THR A 201 10.23 5.25 18.27
C THR A 201 9.35 4.37 19.13
N LYS A 202 9.92 3.62 20.08
CA LYS A 202 9.16 2.76 20.98
C LYS A 202 8.22 3.52 21.92
N PRO A 203 8.65 4.56 22.64
CA PRO A 203 7.74 5.38 23.45
C PRO A 203 6.66 6.09 22.65
N LEU A 204 7.00 6.61 21.45
CA LEU A 204 6.01 7.20 20.55
C LEU A 204 4.92 6.20 20.18
N SER A 205 5.27 4.94 19.93
CA SER A 205 4.29 3.90 19.62
C SER A 205 3.36 3.58 20.81
N TYR A 206 3.81 3.73 22.05
CA TYR A 206 2.95 3.58 23.24
C TYR A 206 2.04 4.78 23.45
N ILE A 207 2.56 6.01 23.30
CA ILE A 207 1.75 7.24 23.39
C ILE A 207 0.65 7.22 22.33
N LEU A 208 0.97 6.77 21.11
CA LEU A 208 0.01 6.65 20.03
C LEU A 208 -1.03 5.57 20.28
N ARG A 209 -0.64 4.44 20.90
CA ARG A 209 -1.57 3.36 21.25
C ARG A 209 -2.56 3.76 22.33
N ASP A 210 -2.13 4.56 23.31
CA ASP A 210 -2.96 4.94 24.45
C ASP A 210 -3.91 6.12 24.13
N ASN A 211 -3.77 6.74 22.95
CA ASN A 211 -4.63 7.82 22.44
C ASN A 211 -5.61 7.36 21.34
N ILE A 212 -5.71 6.06 21.06
CA ILE A 212 -6.65 5.43 20.15
C ILE A 212 -7.67 4.60 20.94
#